data_9e3a9e6ebafa26b664892a0d0115262b
#
_entry.id   9e3a9e6ebafa26b664892a0d0115262b
#
_cell.length_a   1.000
_cell.length_b   1.000
_cell.length_c   1.000
_cell.angle_alpha   90.00
_cell.angle_beta   90.00
_cell.angle_gamma   90.00
#
_symmetry.space_group_name_H-M   'P 1'
#
loop_
_entity.id
_entity.type
_entity.pdbx_description
1 polymer ?
#
loop_
_entity_poly.entity_id
_entity_poly.type
_entity_poly.pdbx_seq_one_letter_code
_entity_poly.pdbx_strand_id
1 'polypeptide(L)'
;MDSEKVVPAVKSDSFMSRFGRRNVIIVSSIVVVLAVIATLTSQVVSWNEADERLVHQSAFTGNLTVINQAGPYLKAFGSTSAYKKVISINFTGDAGATASAIVPLIPIRFLDTTTGGARGVSRFRLPGNVPAAESGALRGLLKIHEEFGSQETLISNLLMRATTENVKASARMMSVEQHYSGGNGQLSQDFADQLTNGIFVTEQIISTGERDKSDDLGNLSKQQRVTINIKADDEGNSLRNAPILGAYGITVVDASIIDIDYESKVNARLEAQKQAAADEALARQNLKKAEQQARTEVALGEQAIAKQRAESEKLKIKEQIDAERIKANAIISAQQRVAVKAELAKEQEEILKQQRLEALGMDVLAEARLRAKSAALDPKYVFDETLKAEVKIQTALFTSLGNSRLVPEIVIGAGQGEQSNGSEFMRLLAADAALSLKKRLEKEKK
;
A
#
# COMPACT_ATOMS: atom_id res chain seq x y z
N MET A 1 -33.82 -44.27 73.92
CA MET A 1 -33.42 -43.18 74.83
C MET A 1 -32.53 -42.28 74.09
N ASP A 2 -33.08 -41.35 73.28
CA ASP A 2 -32.34 -40.39 72.55
C ASP A 2 -32.92 -39.00 72.84
N SER A 3 -32.12 -38.23 73.50
CA SER A 3 -32.48 -36.89 73.96
C SER A 3 -32.22 -35.90 72.80
N GLU A 4 -33.35 -35.46 72.25
CA GLU A 4 -33.41 -34.41 71.23
C GLU A 4 -33.00 -33.05 71.84
N LYS A 5 -31.81 -32.52 71.39
CA LYS A 5 -31.35 -31.19 71.76
C LYS A 5 -32.14 -30.16 70.99
N VAL A 6 -33.10 -29.53 71.63
CA VAL A 6 -33.77 -28.32 71.12
C VAL A 6 -32.78 -27.16 71.07
N VAL A 7 -32.44 -26.71 69.87
CA VAL A 7 -31.67 -25.50 69.64
C VAL A 7 -32.58 -24.28 69.78
N PRO A 8 -32.30 -23.32 70.68
CA PRO A 8 -33.17 -22.16 70.82
C PRO A 8 -33.08 -21.30 69.60
N ALA A 9 -34.21 -20.94 68.99
CA ALA A 9 -34.34 -20.02 67.90
C ALA A 9 -33.82 -18.63 68.35
N VAL A 10 -32.72 -18.16 67.68
CA VAL A 10 -32.27 -16.79 67.85
C VAL A 10 -33.33 -15.88 67.25
N LYS A 11 -34.04 -15.17 68.08
CA LYS A 11 -34.93 -14.07 67.67
C LYS A 11 -34.02 -12.99 67.10
N SER A 12 -34.05 -12.76 65.77
CA SER A 12 -33.47 -11.59 65.14
C SER A 12 -34.31 -10.37 65.55
N ASP A 13 -33.95 -9.75 66.64
CA ASP A 13 -34.48 -8.41 66.96
C ASP A 13 -34.12 -7.48 65.83
N SER A 14 -35.08 -7.16 64.98
CA SER A 14 -34.89 -6.24 63.88
C SER A 14 -34.49 -4.85 64.46
N PHE A 15 -33.35 -4.36 64.05
CA PHE A 15 -32.80 -3.04 64.44
C PHE A 15 -33.83 -1.90 64.27
N MET A 16 -34.87 -2.12 63.47
CA MET A 16 -35.97 -1.16 63.19
C MET A 16 -36.99 -1.05 64.36
N SER A 17 -37.09 -1.97 65.29
CA SER A 17 -38.06 -1.91 66.37
C SER A 17 -37.69 -0.96 67.53
N ARG A 18 -36.46 -0.49 67.59
CA ARG A 18 -35.97 0.42 68.62
C ARG A 18 -36.19 1.92 68.31
N PHE A 19 -36.50 2.27 67.06
CA PHE A 19 -36.83 3.62 66.69
C PHE A 19 -38.35 3.82 66.73
N GLY A 20 -38.81 4.65 67.65
CA GLY A 20 -40.22 5.04 67.68
C GLY A 20 -40.65 5.60 66.32
N ARG A 21 -41.88 5.33 65.84
CA ARG A 21 -42.44 5.74 64.55
C ARG A 21 -42.12 7.21 64.19
N ARG A 22 -42.07 8.09 65.19
CA ARG A 22 -41.75 9.50 65.03
C ARG A 22 -40.28 9.72 64.57
N ASN A 23 -39.32 8.94 65.08
CA ASN A 23 -37.93 9.05 64.72
C ASN A 23 -37.67 8.47 63.32
N VAL A 24 -38.37 7.42 62.93
CA VAL A 24 -38.32 6.84 61.58
C VAL A 24 -38.84 7.84 60.56
N ILE A 25 -39.90 8.56 60.82
CA ILE A 25 -40.45 9.59 59.96
C ILE A 25 -39.44 10.76 59.83
N ILE A 26 -38.83 11.19 60.92
CA ILE A 26 -37.83 12.26 60.91
C ILE A 26 -36.59 11.85 60.09
N VAL A 27 -36.06 10.67 60.31
CA VAL A 27 -34.90 10.12 59.57
C VAL A 27 -35.23 9.97 58.08
N SER A 28 -36.39 9.43 57.74
CA SER A 28 -36.81 9.30 56.33
C SER A 28 -37.00 10.69 55.66
N SER A 29 -37.56 11.66 56.37
CA SER A 29 -37.67 13.02 55.85
C SER A 29 -36.32 13.67 55.61
N ILE A 30 -35.34 13.52 56.51
CA ILE A 30 -33.96 13.98 56.34
C ILE A 30 -33.30 13.30 55.14
N VAL A 31 -33.45 12.00 54.96
CA VAL A 31 -32.91 11.29 53.80
C VAL A 31 -33.52 11.79 52.50
N VAL A 32 -34.83 12.03 52.45
CA VAL A 32 -35.50 12.61 51.28
C VAL A 32 -35.00 14.02 51.00
N VAL A 33 -34.89 14.85 52.02
CA VAL A 33 -34.35 16.23 51.85
C VAL A 33 -32.90 16.19 51.38
N LEU A 34 -32.06 15.32 51.91
CA LEU A 34 -30.67 15.16 51.44
C LEU A 34 -30.62 14.65 49.99
N ALA A 35 -31.49 13.70 49.63
CA ALA A 35 -31.58 13.22 48.24
C ALA A 35 -32.04 14.33 47.28
N VAL A 36 -33.00 15.15 47.67
CA VAL A 36 -33.42 16.32 46.87
C VAL A 36 -32.29 17.35 46.75
N ILE A 37 -31.58 17.64 47.84
CA ILE A 37 -30.42 18.55 47.79
C ILE A 37 -29.33 18.00 46.89
N ALA A 38 -29.02 16.69 46.99
CA ALA A 38 -28.03 16.06 46.14
C ALA A 38 -28.41 16.11 44.64
N THR A 39 -29.69 15.87 44.33
CA THR A 39 -30.18 15.99 42.93
C THR A 39 -30.15 17.44 42.42
N LEU A 40 -30.52 18.40 43.24
CA LEU A 40 -30.45 19.81 42.89
C LEU A 40 -29.00 20.27 42.70
N THR A 41 -28.07 19.78 43.55
CA THR A 41 -26.66 20.14 43.44
C THR A 41 -26.07 19.64 42.15
N SER A 42 -26.43 18.43 41.69
CA SER A 42 -25.98 17.87 40.43
C SER A 42 -26.51 18.62 39.19
N GLN A 43 -27.61 19.35 39.33
CA GLN A 43 -28.14 20.21 38.27
C GLN A 43 -27.54 21.62 38.27
N VAL A 44 -26.94 22.04 39.39
CA VAL A 44 -26.34 23.36 39.53
C VAL A 44 -24.86 23.35 39.23
N VAL A 45 -24.14 22.33 39.68
CA VAL A 45 -22.68 22.19 39.48
C VAL A 45 -22.40 20.91 38.73
N SER A 46 -21.51 21.00 37.74
CA SER A 46 -21.02 19.87 36.99
C SER A 46 -19.51 19.96 36.83
N TRP A 47 -18.88 18.93 36.26
CA TRP A 47 -17.44 18.83 36.11
C TRP A 47 -17.06 18.79 34.64
N ASN A 48 -16.03 19.57 34.23
CA ASN A 48 -15.47 19.54 32.89
C ASN A 48 -14.16 18.73 32.91
N GLU A 49 -14.01 17.78 32.01
CA GLU A 49 -12.79 17.00 31.85
C GLU A 49 -11.69 17.80 31.13
N ALA A 50 -10.44 17.41 31.35
CA ALA A 50 -9.30 18.17 30.82
C ALA A 50 -9.17 18.09 29.30
N ASP A 51 -9.67 17.02 28.67
CA ASP A 51 -9.64 16.76 27.23
C ASP A 51 -10.87 17.28 26.49
N GLU A 52 -11.85 17.85 27.22
CA GLU A 52 -13.10 18.33 26.66
C GLU A 52 -13.22 19.87 26.71
N ARG A 53 -14.10 20.35 25.87
CA ARG A 53 -14.66 21.71 25.88
C ARG A 53 -16.17 21.60 25.93
N LEU A 54 -16.79 22.34 26.82
CA LEU A 54 -18.23 22.32 26.95
C LEU A 54 -18.83 23.56 26.34
N VAL A 55 -19.90 23.39 25.57
CA VAL A 55 -20.80 24.45 25.20
C VAL A 55 -21.98 24.41 26.17
N HIS A 56 -22.10 25.45 26.98
CA HIS A 56 -23.16 25.59 27.95
C HIS A 56 -24.21 26.55 27.43
N GLN A 57 -25.45 26.11 27.40
CA GLN A 57 -26.62 26.92 27.12
C GLN A 57 -27.35 27.25 28.42
N SER A 58 -27.43 28.53 28.73
CA SER A 58 -28.14 29.01 29.92
C SER A 58 -29.64 28.69 29.85
N ALA A 59 -30.18 28.08 30.92
CA ALA A 59 -31.61 27.80 31.01
C ALA A 59 -32.48 29.07 31.07
N PHE A 60 -31.92 30.18 31.53
CA PHE A 60 -32.68 31.44 31.76
C PHE A 60 -32.59 32.41 30.58
N THR A 61 -31.44 32.50 29.95
CA THR A 61 -31.19 33.50 28.88
C THR A 61 -31.07 32.85 27.50
N GLY A 62 -30.88 31.53 27.43
CA GLY A 62 -30.59 30.84 26.18
C GLY A 62 -29.20 31.10 25.62
N ASN A 63 -28.40 31.96 26.25
CA ASN A 63 -27.07 32.31 25.77
C ASN A 63 -26.11 31.12 25.78
N LEU A 64 -25.31 31.01 24.72
CA LEU A 64 -24.29 30.00 24.58
C LEU A 64 -22.95 30.52 25.10
N THR A 65 -22.29 29.74 25.94
CA THR A 65 -20.94 30.04 26.47
C THR A 65 -20.03 28.81 26.34
N VAL A 66 -18.74 29.06 26.11
CA VAL A 66 -17.75 27.96 26.01
C VAL A 66 -16.94 27.90 27.29
N ILE A 67 -16.91 26.72 27.90
CA ILE A 67 -16.11 26.38 29.07
C ILE A 67 -14.91 25.57 28.63
N ASN A 68 -13.72 26.19 28.68
CA ASN A 68 -12.46 25.57 28.25
C ASN A 68 -11.63 24.99 29.42
N GLN A 69 -11.89 25.50 30.65
CA GLN A 69 -11.12 25.11 31.83
C GLN A 69 -11.64 23.80 32.39
N ALA A 70 -10.71 22.90 32.74
CA ALA A 70 -11.03 21.68 33.47
C ALA A 70 -11.40 22.03 34.91
N GLY A 71 -12.33 21.27 35.47
CA GLY A 71 -12.78 21.42 36.85
C GLY A 71 -14.26 21.71 37.00
N PRO A 72 -14.72 22.08 38.20
CA PRO A 72 -16.11 22.35 38.47
C PRO A 72 -16.59 23.63 37.78
N TYR A 73 -17.76 23.59 37.23
CA TYR A 73 -18.42 24.76 36.64
C TYR A 73 -19.90 24.85 37.03
N LEU A 74 -20.44 26.05 36.95
CA LEU A 74 -21.83 26.31 37.27
C LEU A 74 -22.70 26.00 36.05
N LYS A 75 -23.48 24.91 36.14
CA LYS A 75 -24.45 24.49 35.12
C LYS A 75 -25.77 25.24 35.21
N ALA A 76 -26.20 25.63 36.41
CA ALA A 76 -27.38 26.44 36.71
C ALA A 76 -28.63 25.99 35.92
N PHE A 77 -28.96 24.72 35.94
CA PHE A 77 -30.07 24.06 35.20
C PHE A 77 -29.97 24.14 33.66
N GLY A 78 -28.91 24.70 33.11
CA GLY A 78 -28.66 24.76 31.67
C GLY A 78 -28.35 23.41 31.06
N SER A 79 -28.38 23.36 29.74
CA SER A 79 -27.88 22.21 28.97
C SER A 79 -26.40 22.39 28.64
N THR A 80 -25.69 21.27 28.55
CA THR A 80 -24.28 21.26 28.17
C THR A 80 -24.00 20.19 27.13
N SER A 81 -23.26 20.55 26.09
CA SER A 81 -22.77 19.64 25.07
C SER A 81 -21.25 19.57 25.15
N ALA A 82 -20.72 18.35 25.32
CA ALA A 82 -19.29 18.10 25.42
C ALA A 82 -18.70 17.88 24.03
N TYR A 83 -17.54 18.47 23.80
CA TYR A 83 -16.74 18.32 22.60
C TYR A 83 -15.31 18.01 22.99
N LYS A 84 -14.74 16.90 22.50
CA LYS A 84 -13.32 16.60 22.70
C LYS A 84 -12.45 17.65 22.01
N LYS A 85 -11.37 18.06 22.69
CA LYS A 85 -10.39 19.01 22.14
C LYS A 85 -9.75 18.48 20.86
N VAL A 86 -9.51 17.18 20.82
CA VAL A 86 -8.99 16.47 19.65
C VAL A 86 -9.91 15.30 19.35
N ILE A 87 -10.42 15.25 18.13
CA ILE A 87 -11.26 14.19 17.61
C ILE A 87 -10.39 13.33 16.68
N SER A 88 -10.34 12.03 16.94
CA SER A 88 -9.65 11.07 16.10
C SER A 88 -10.68 10.21 15.36
N ILE A 89 -10.59 10.17 14.05
CA ILE A 89 -11.39 9.30 13.18
C ILE A 89 -10.47 8.24 12.61
N ASN A 90 -10.78 6.98 12.91
CA ASN A 90 -10.11 5.82 12.34
C ASN A 90 -11.02 5.17 11.31
N PHE A 91 -10.57 5.12 10.06
CA PHE A 91 -11.25 4.43 8.97
C PHE A 91 -10.50 3.14 8.60
N THR A 92 -10.21 2.34 9.62
CA THR A 92 -9.54 1.03 9.48
C THR A 92 -10.52 -0.13 9.38
N GLY A 93 -11.78 0.07 9.79
CA GLY A 93 -12.76 -0.99 9.92
C GLY A 93 -12.57 -1.87 11.16
N ASP A 94 -11.51 -1.68 11.94
CA ASP A 94 -11.19 -2.50 13.11
C ASP A 94 -11.74 -1.88 14.39
N ALA A 95 -12.55 -2.64 15.11
CA ALA A 95 -13.22 -2.21 16.35
C ALA A 95 -12.28 -2.03 17.57
N GLY A 96 -10.99 -2.38 17.43
CA GLY A 96 -10.02 -2.36 18.53
C GLY A 96 -9.26 -1.05 18.72
N ALA A 97 -9.46 -0.04 17.89
CA ALA A 97 -8.72 1.21 17.96
C ALA A 97 -9.37 2.19 18.95
N THR A 98 -8.56 2.84 19.80
CA THR A 98 -9.00 3.93 20.69
C THR A 98 -9.21 5.21 19.87
N ALA A 99 -10.37 5.37 19.29
CA ALA A 99 -10.73 6.52 18.47
C ALA A 99 -12.06 7.13 18.92
N SER A 100 -12.26 8.40 18.60
CA SER A 100 -13.54 9.09 18.84
C SER A 100 -14.64 8.58 17.90
N ALA A 101 -14.26 8.11 16.70
CA ALA A 101 -15.14 7.44 15.77
C ALA A 101 -14.37 6.37 14.99
N ILE A 102 -14.98 5.18 14.86
CA ILE A 102 -14.48 4.08 14.04
C ILE A 102 -15.42 3.95 12.85
N VAL A 103 -14.85 3.89 11.67
CA VAL A 103 -15.58 3.92 10.40
C VAL A 103 -15.10 2.78 9.53
N PRO A 104 -15.96 2.20 8.68
CA PRO A 104 -15.54 1.25 7.69
C PRO A 104 -14.54 1.88 6.71
N LEU A 105 -13.85 1.04 5.95
CA LEU A 105 -12.94 1.43 4.88
C LEU A 105 -13.59 2.49 3.98
N ILE A 106 -12.85 3.53 3.64
CA ILE A 106 -13.32 4.54 2.70
C ILE A 106 -13.13 4.01 1.28
N PRO A 107 -14.21 3.80 0.50
CA PRO A 107 -14.08 3.35 -0.87
C PRO A 107 -13.46 4.45 -1.72
N ILE A 108 -12.37 4.13 -2.41
CA ILE A 108 -11.61 5.02 -3.28
C ILE A 108 -11.57 4.50 -4.71
N ARG A 109 -11.27 5.40 -5.64
CA ARG A 109 -11.00 5.07 -7.03
C ARG A 109 -9.75 5.83 -7.47
N PHE A 110 -8.78 5.11 -7.98
CA PHE A 110 -7.54 5.63 -8.53
C PHE A 110 -7.73 6.25 -9.92
N LEU A 111 -6.68 6.90 -10.43
CA LEU A 111 -6.65 7.50 -11.77
C LEU A 111 -6.96 6.50 -12.88
N ASP A 112 -6.46 5.29 -12.77
CA ASP A 112 -6.67 4.18 -13.69
C ASP A 112 -8.02 3.47 -13.51
N THR A 113 -8.97 4.11 -12.81
CA THR A 113 -10.32 3.61 -12.49
C THR A 113 -10.36 2.39 -11.56
N THR A 114 -9.23 1.90 -11.11
CA THR A 114 -9.15 0.82 -10.14
C THR A 114 -9.74 1.23 -8.79
N THR A 115 -10.50 0.34 -8.17
CA THR A 115 -11.15 0.57 -6.88
C THR A 115 -10.40 -0.11 -5.74
N GLY A 116 -10.52 0.46 -4.55
CA GLY A 116 -9.97 -0.09 -3.31
C GLY A 116 -10.63 0.54 -2.09
N GLY A 117 -10.30 0.02 -0.92
CA GLY A 117 -10.69 0.55 0.37
C GLY A 117 -9.49 1.19 1.09
N ALA A 118 -9.54 2.48 1.36
CA ALA A 118 -8.48 3.16 2.10
C ALA A 118 -8.64 2.93 3.60
N ARG A 119 -7.53 2.58 4.26
CA ARG A 119 -7.37 2.51 5.72
C ARG A 119 -6.49 3.63 6.20
N GLY A 120 -6.89 4.28 7.29
CA GLY A 120 -6.09 5.38 7.81
C GLY A 120 -6.68 6.04 9.04
N VAL A 121 -6.08 7.16 9.39
CA VAL A 121 -6.47 7.97 10.54
C VAL A 121 -6.45 9.45 10.17
N SER A 122 -7.38 10.21 10.73
CA SER A 122 -7.35 11.66 10.70
C SER A 122 -7.67 12.22 12.09
N ARG A 123 -6.91 13.23 12.52
CA ARG A 123 -7.06 13.87 13.82
C ARG A 123 -7.30 15.35 13.63
N PHE A 124 -8.35 15.81 14.27
CA PHE A 124 -8.83 17.18 14.18
C PHE A 124 -8.80 17.83 15.56
N ARG A 125 -8.28 19.05 15.62
CA ARG A 125 -8.34 19.88 16.80
C ARG A 125 -9.46 20.89 16.61
N LEU A 126 -10.43 20.86 17.51
CA LEU A 126 -11.49 21.85 17.53
C LEU A 126 -10.96 23.21 17.96
N PRO A 127 -11.54 24.30 17.46
CA PRO A 127 -11.16 25.67 17.88
C PRO A 127 -11.45 25.89 19.36
N GLY A 128 -10.60 26.69 20.00
CA GLY A 128 -10.87 27.22 21.34
C GLY A 128 -11.98 28.28 21.36
N ASN A 129 -12.17 28.91 22.52
CA ASN A 129 -13.00 30.07 22.60
C ASN A 129 -12.30 31.23 21.87
N VAL A 130 -12.90 31.69 20.78
CA VAL A 130 -12.49 32.92 20.11
C VAL A 130 -13.47 34.00 20.57
N PRO A 131 -12.99 35.15 21.12
CA PRO A 131 -13.86 36.24 21.48
C PRO A 131 -14.75 36.62 20.28
N ALA A 132 -16.04 36.84 20.53
CA ALA A 132 -16.94 37.27 19.48
C ALA A 132 -16.37 38.53 18.82
N ALA A 133 -16.32 38.55 17.49
CA ALA A 133 -16.02 39.79 16.80
C ALA A 133 -17.13 40.80 17.09
N GLU A 134 -16.83 42.08 17.01
CA GLU A 134 -17.77 43.21 17.22
C GLU A 134 -19.04 43.10 16.36
N SER A 135 -19.11 42.23 15.39
CA SER A 135 -20.24 41.98 14.48
C SER A 135 -21.28 40.96 14.97
N GLY A 136 -21.17 40.43 16.20
CA GLY A 136 -22.14 39.48 16.76
C GLY A 136 -22.16 38.08 16.12
N ALA A 137 -21.31 37.83 15.13
CA ALA A 137 -21.21 36.50 14.48
C ALA A 137 -20.56 35.48 15.43
N LEU A 138 -21.18 34.32 15.60
CA LEU A 138 -20.61 33.19 16.35
C LEU A 138 -19.37 32.70 15.65
N ARG A 139 -18.31 32.49 16.40
CA ARG A 139 -17.02 32.01 15.91
C ARG A 139 -16.56 30.76 16.66
N GLY A 140 -15.74 29.95 16.00
CA GLY A 140 -15.13 28.77 16.62
C GLY A 140 -16.16 27.74 17.07
N LEU A 141 -16.05 27.25 18.31
CA LEU A 141 -16.87 26.17 18.82
C LEU A 141 -18.36 26.53 18.93
N LEU A 142 -18.72 27.79 19.16
CA LEU A 142 -20.11 28.23 19.21
C LEU A 142 -20.80 28.07 17.87
N LYS A 143 -20.13 28.45 16.77
CA LYS A 143 -20.64 28.27 15.41
C LYS A 143 -20.84 26.78 15.08
N ILE A 144 -19.87 25.95 15.49
CA ILE A 144 -19.97 24.51 15.32
C ILE A 144 -21.18 23.93 16.06
N HIS A 145 -21.40 24.39 17.29
CA HIS A 145 -22.55 23.94 18.11
C HIS A 145 -23.88 24.41 17.53
N GLU A 146 -23.96 25.64 17.04
CA GLU A 146 -25.19 26.17 16.42
C GLU A 146 -25.58 25.38 15.17
N GLU A 147 -24.60 25.01 14.34
CA GLU A 147 -24.88 24.31 13.08
C GLU A 147 -25.05 22.79 13.25
N PHE A 148 -24.29 22.14 14.17
CA PHE A 148 -24.27 20.68 14.31
C PHE A 148 -24.93 20.17 15.60
N GLY A 149 -25.04 20.99 16.64
CA GLY A 149 -25.71 20.63 17.90
C GLY A 149 -24.95 19.68 18.80
N SER A 150 -24.31 18.63 18.23
CA SER A 150 -23.57 17.61 18.99
C SER A 150 -22.23 17.23 18.31
N GLN A 151 -21.35 16.59 19.09
CA GLN A 151 -20.09 16.08 18.57
C GLN A 151 -20.31 14.97 17.52
N GLU A 152 -21.28 14.09 17.73
CA GLU A 152 -21.58 12.98 16.83
C GLU A 152 -22.05 13.50 15.46
N THR A 153 -22.90 14.53 15.48
CA THR A 153 -23.39 15.19 14.25
C THR A 153 -22.25 15.92 13.52
N LEU A 154 -21.37 16.57 14.26
CA LEU A 154 -20.15 17.18 13.70
C LEU A 154 -19.26 16.14 13.03
N ILE A 155 -19.01 15.01 13.70
CA ILE A 155 -18.20 13.92 13.15
C ILE A 155 -18.83 13.39 11.88
N SER A 156 -20.12 13.04 11.90
CA SER A 156 -20.78 12.41 10.76
C SER A 156 -20.94 13.34 9.56
N ASN A 157 -21.35 14.58 9.77
CA ASN A 157 -21.74 15.48 8.69
C ASN A 157 -20.58 16.32 8.15
N LEU A 158 -19.59 16.66 8.97
CA LEU A 158 -18.48 17.50 8.55
C LEU A 158 -17.16 16.74 8.46
N LEU A 159 -16.68 16.17 9.58
CA LEU A 159 -15.32 15.59 9.64
C LEU A 159 -15.18 14.35 8.78
N MET A 160 -16.16 13.45 8.83
CA MET A 160 -16.21 12.24 8.01
C MET A 160 -16.31 12.57 6.52
N ARG A 161 -17.17 13.53 6.18
CA ARG A 161 -17.32 13.97 4.81
C ARG A 161 -16.04 14.60 4.28
N ALA A 162 -15.43 15.52 5.05
CA ALA A 162 -14.15 16.12 4.68
C ALA A 162 -13.07 15.07 4.50
N THR A 163 -12.93 14.12 5.46
CA THR A 163 -11.97 13.02 5.35
C THR A 163 -12.22 12.20 4.08
N THR A 164 -13.47 11.78 3.84
CA THR A 164 -13.83 10.95 2.69
C THR A 164 -13.57 11.65 1.36
N GLU A 165 -13.94 12.93 1.24
CA GLU A 165 -13.73 13.70 0.02
C GLU A 165 -12.25 13.89 -0.27
N ASN A 166 -11.43 14.19 0.75
CA ASN A 166 -10.00 14.38 0.59
C ASN A 166 -9.25 13.08 0.27
N VAL A 167 -9.60 11.96 0.93
CA VAL A 167 -9.03 10.64 0.60
C VAL A 167 -9.32 10.27 -0.87
N LYS A 168 -10.57 10.49 -1.32
CA LYS A 168 -10.96 10.24 -2.72
C LYS A 168 -10.26 11.17 -3.70
N ALA A 169 -10.08 12.43 -3.34
CA ALA A 169 -9.38 13.40 -4.17
C ALA A 169 -7.91 13.02 -4.34
N SER A 170 -7.23 12.66 -3.25
CA SER A 170 -5.82 12.25 -3.28
C SER A 170 -5.61 10.95 -4.05
N ALA A 171 -6.51 9.96 -3.88
CA ALA A 171 -6.43 8.71 -4.62
C ALA A 171 -6.56 8.89 -6.15
N ARG A 172 -7.35 9.87 -6.60
CA ARG A 172 -7.48 10.17 -8.04
C ARG A 172 -6.23 10.76 -8.67
N MET A 173 -5.28 11.25 -7.89
CA MET A 173 -4.06 11.88 -8.40
C MET A 173 -3.00 10.88 -8.85
N MET A 174 -3.10 9.61 -8.47
CA MET A 174 -2.14 8.57 -8.85
C MET A 174 -2.81 7.30 -9.36
N SER A 175 -2.07 6.50 -10.11
CA SER A 175 -2.51 5.17 -10.52
C SER A 175 -2.25 4.14 -9.41
N VAL A 176 -2.98 3.01 -9.46
CA VAL A 176 -2.76 1.91 -8.52
C VAL A 176 -1.34 1.34 -8.65
N GLU A 177 -0.80 1.35 -9.85
CA GLU A 177 0.56 0.87 -10.12
C GLU A 177 1.62 1.75 -9.45
N GLN A 178 1.46 3.08 -9.51
CA GLN A 178 2.32 4.03 -8.80
C GLN A 178 2.25 3.84 -7.30
N HIS A 179 1.04 3.66 -6.76
CA HIS A 179 0.85 3.42 -5.33
C HIS A 179 1.54 2.11 -4.89
N TYR A 180 1.31 1.02 -5.63
CA TYR A 180 1.86 -0.30 -5.33
C TYR A 180 3.39 -0.35 -5.44
N SER A 181 3.97 0.47 -6.31
CA SER A 181 5.43 0.60 -6.50
C SER A 181 6.14 1.46 -5.44
N GLY A 182 5.42 1.86 -4.37
CA GLY A 182 5.99 2.63 -3.26
C GLY A 182 5.39 4.02 -3.07
N GLY A 183 4.33 4.36 -3.80
CA GLY A 183 3.67 5.68 -3.72
C GLY A 183 2.80 5.91 -2.47
N ASN A 184 2.75 4.98 -1.51
CA ASN A 184 1.94 5.13 -0.30
C ASN A 184 2.31 6.39 0.50
N GLY A 185 3.60 6.70 0.62
CA GLY A 185 4.07 7.91 1.30
C GLY A 185 3.56 9.18 0.63
N GLN A 186 3.59 9.23 -0.70
CA GLN A 186 3.08 10.35 -1.49
C GLN A 186 1.56 10.50 -1.32
N LEU A 187 0.81 9.40 -1.41
CA LEU A 187 -0.63 9.42 -1.21
C LEU A 187 -1.03 9.95 0.17
N SER A 188 -0.31 9.51 1.21
CA SER A 188 -0.53 9.97 2.58
C SER A 188 -0.21 11.46 2.75
N GLN A 189 0.86 11.93 2.12
CA GLN A 189 1.24 13.34 2.14
C GLN A 189 0.23 14.20 1.38
N ASP A 190 -0.20 13.78 0.20
CA ASP A 190 -1.20 14.47 -0.60
C ASP A 190 -2.55 14.54 0.14
N PHE A 191 -2.93 13.49 0.86
CA PHE A 191 -4.12 13.48 1.70
C PHE A 191 -4.01 14.48 2.85
N ALA A 192 -2.89 14.48 3.58
CA ALA A 192 -2.67 15.39 4.69
C ALA A 192 -2.66 16.86 4.22
N ASP A 193 -1.99 17.13 3.10
CA ASP A 193 -1.92 18.46 2.50
C ASP A 193 -3.29 18.95 2.02
N GLN A 194 -4.02 18.13 1.27
CA GLN A 194 -5.35 18.52 0.77
C GLN A 194 -6.38 18.69 1.91
N LEU A 195 -6.30 17.84 2.94
CA LEU A 195 -7.19 17.97 4.10
C LEU A 195 -6.94 19.26 4.88
N THR A 196 -5.67 19.72 4.91
CA THR A 196 -5.26 20.94 5.63
C THR A 196 -5.49 22.20 4.80
N ASN A 197 -5.06 22.19 3.56
CA ASN A 197 -4.96 23.37 2.71
C ASN A 197 -6.05 23.45 1.64
N GLY A 198 -6.87 22.41 1.52
CA GLY A 198 -7.93 22.29 0.51
C GLY A 198 -7.55 21.45 -0.69
N ILE A 199 -8.58 20.92 -1.35
CA ILE A 199 -8.46 20.00 -2.48
C ILE A 199 -7.93 20.73 -3.71
N PHE A 200 -6.94 20.15 -4.39
CA PHE A 200 -6.42 20.66 -5.64
C PHE A 200 -7.49 20.69 -6.74
N VAL A 201 -7.53 21.77 -7.48
CA VAL A 201 -8.29 21.84 -8.73
C VAL A 201 -7.46 21.16 -9.82
N THR A 202 -7.95 20.04 -10.30
CA THR A 202 -7.22 19.19 -11.24
C THR A 202 -7.86 19.21 -12.63
N GLU A 203 -7.02 19.03 -13.66
CA GLU A 203 -7.45 18.84 -15.05
C GLU A 203 -6.89 17.53 -15.58
N GLN A 204 -7.72 16.76 -16.24
CA GLN A 204 -7.27 15.52 -16.88
C GLN A 204 -6.77 15.83 -18.28
N ILE A 205 -5.52 15.49 -18.52
CA ILE A 205 -4.92 15.54 -19.87
C ILE A 205 -4.83 14.11 -20.38
N ILE A 206 -5.55 13.86 -21.47
CA ILE A 206 -5.47 12.61 -22.20
C ILE A 206 -4.38 12.79 -23.28
N SER A 207 -3.17 12.33 -23.02
CA SER A 207 -2.11 12.30 -24.02
C SER A 207 -2.22 11.01 -24.82
N THR A 208 -2.49 11.15 -26.11
CA THR A 208 -2.34 10.06 -27.06
C THR A 208 -0.87 10.02 -27.47
N GLY A 209 -0.08 9.13 -26.83
CA GLY A 209 1.33 8.99 -27.18
C GLY A 209 1.45 8.57 -28.65
N GLU A 210 2.12 9.40 -29.46
CA GLU A 210 2.69 8.92 -30.72
C GLU A 210 3.81 7.94 -30.35
N ARG A 211 3.68 6.71 -30.79
CA ARG A 211 4.73 5.72 -30.67
C ARG A 211 5.93 6.18 -31.50
N ASP A 212 7.10 6.16 -30.88
CA ASP A 212 8.38 6.19 -31.58
C ASP A 212 8.37 5.15 -32.71
N LYS A 213 8.76 5.56 -33.91
CA LYS A 213 8.62 4.82 -35.19
C LYS A 213 9.45 3.54 -35.33
N SER A 214 9.83 2.89 -34.23
CA SER A 214 10.77 1.76 -34.27
C SER A 214 10.16 0.35 -34.17
N ASP A 215 8.84 0.21 -34.00
CA ASP A 215 8.22 -1.13 -33.95
C ASP A 215 7.43 -1.43 -35.21
N ASP A 216 8.07 -2.22 -36.08
CA ASP A 216 7.61 -2.63 -37.42
C ASP A 216 6.52 -3.71 -37.41
N LEU A 217 5.77 -3.84 -36.33
CA LEU A 217 4.64 -4.77 -36.21
C LEU A 217 3.33 -3.98 -35.99
N GLY A 218 2.61 -3.80 -37.06
CA GLY A 218 1.41 -3.01 -37.29
C GLY A 218 0.20 -3.21 -36.35
N ASN A 219 0.36 -3.19 -35.03
CA ASN A 219 -0.73 -3.23 -34.09
C ASN A 219 -0.88 -1.89 -33.35
N LEU A 220 -1.71 -1.02 -33.88
CA LEU A 220 -2.06 0.31 -33.40
C LEU A 220 -2.98 0.22 -32.16
N SER A 221 -2.51 -0.24 -31.04
CA SER A 221 -3.20 0.08 -29.78
C SER A 221 -2.71 1.45 -29.28
N LYS A 222 -3.48 2.49 -29.57
CA LYS A 222 -3.31 3.83 -28.99
C LYS A 222 -3.44 3.69 -27.48
N GLN A 223 -2.35 3.61 -26.76
CA GLN A 223 -2.36 3.69 -25.31
C GLN A 223 -2.67 5.13 -24.92
N GLN A 224 -3.93 5.38 -24.58
CA GLN A 224 -4.32 6.65 -23.96
C GLN A 224 -3.73 6.71 -22.57
N ARG A 225 -2.78 7.60 -22.35
CA ARG A 225 -2.23 7.87 -21.02
C ARG A 225 -3.03 9.03 -20.43
N VAL A 226 -3.80 8.75 -19.40
CA VAL A 226 -4.45 9.79 -18.61
C VAL A 226 -3.45 10.31 -17.61
N THR A 227 -3.19 11.61 -17.64
CA THR A 227 -2.35 12.30 -16.64
C THR A 227 -3.18 13.39 -16.00
N ILE A 228 -3.04 13.55 -14.71
CA ILE A 228 -3.68 14.66 -13.99
C ILE A 228 -2.66 15.78 -13.82
N ASN A 229 -3.04 16.97 -14.24
CA ASN A 229 -2.32 18.19 -13.92
C ASN A 229 -3.09 19.01 -12.89
N ILE A 230 -2.38 19.55 -11.91
CA ILE A 230 -2.92 20.52 -10.97
C ILE A 230 -2.98 21.86 -11.70
N LYS A 231 -4.14 22.51 -11.70
CA LYS A 231 -4.26 23.86 -12.25
C LYS A 231 -3.46 24.84 -11.40
N ALA A 232 -2.73 25.71 -12.07
CA ALA A 232 -2.06 26.83 -11.43
C ALA A 232 -2.89 28.11 -11.64
N ASP A 233 -2.78 29.03 -10.70
CA ASP A 233 -3.26 30.41 -10.85
C ASP A 233 -2.28 31.23 -11.71
N ASP A 234 -2.62 32.49 -11.97
CA ASP A 234 -1.81 33.40 -12.77
C ASP A 234 -0.42 33.69 -12.15
N GLU A 235 -0.25 33.38 -10.86
CA GLU A 235 0.99 33.55 -10.09
C GLU A 235 1.85 32.26 -10.06
N GLY A 236 1.34 31.16 -10.62
CA GLY A 236 2.01 29.85 -10.64
C GLY A 236 1.81 28.99 -9.41
N ASN A 237 0.92 29.40 -8.47
CA ASN A 237 0.58 28.60 -7.31
C ASN A 237 -0.50 27.58 -7.67
N SER A 238 -0.48 26.42 -7.01
CA SER A 238 -1.50 25.37 -7.19
C SER A 238 -2.88 25.88 -6.77
N LEU A 239 -3.82 25.90 -7.69
CA LEU A 239 -5.20 26.30 -7.43
C LEU A 239 -5.89 25.27 -6.55
N ARG A 240 -6.53 25.73 -5.46
CA ARG A 240 -7.21 24.88 -4.49
C ARG A 240 -8.62 25.38 -4.19
N ASN A 241 -9.50 24.45 -3.90
CA ASN A 241 -10.78 24.76 -3.27
C ASN A 241 -10.53 25.09 -1.79
N ALA A 242 -11.17 26.12 -1.27
CA ALA A 242 -11.03 26.51 0.13
C ALA A 242 -11.35 25.33 1.07
N PRO A 243 -10.53 25.08 2.12
CA PRO A 243 -10.75 23.98 3.03
C PRO A 243 -12.01 24.23 3.86
N ILE A 244 -12.97 23.32 3.82
CA ILE A 244 -14.24 23.41 4.54
C ILE A 244 -13.99 23.53 6.06
N LEU A 245 -12.98 22.82 6.58
CA LEU A 245 -12.61 22.82 7.99
C LEU A 245 -12.13 24.20 8.48
N GLY A 246 -11.47 24.95 7.60
CA GLY A 246 -10.99 26.31 7.89
C GLY A 246 -12.11 27.29 8.21
N ALA A 247 -13.28 27.14 7.58
CA ALA A 247 -14.45 27.97 7.82
C ALA A 247 -15.00 27.90 9.27
N TYR A 248 -14.67 26.77 9.95
CA TYR A 248 -15.04 26.53 11.35
C TYR A 248 -13.86 26.70 12.31
N GLY A 249 -12.66 27.00 11.81
CA GLY A 249 -11.44 27.11 12.61
C GLY A 249 -10.92 25.75 13.12
N ILE A 250 -11.35 24.66 12.50
CA ILE A 250 -10.86 23.31 12.82
C ILE A 250 -9.51 23.11 12.16
N THR A 251 -8.51 22.68 12.94
CA THR A 251 -7.16 22.42 12.45
C THR A 251 -6.91 20.92 12.35
N VAL A 252 -6.30 20.49 11.28
CA VAL A 252 -5.81 19.11 11.12
C VAL A 252 -4.53 18.97 11.94
N VAL A 253 -4.49 17.99 12.84
CA VAL A 253 -3.31 17.67 13.67
C VAL A 253 -2.46 16.65 12.98
N ASP A 254 -3.12 15.65 12.41
CA ASP A 254 -2.49 14.52 11.74
C ASP A 254 -3.48 13.89 10.77
N ALA A 255 -3.00 13.45 9.63
CA ALA A 255 -3.80 12.73 8.66
C ALA A 255 -2.87 11.78 7.88
N SER A 256 -3.21 10.51 7.88
CA SER A 256 -2.37 9.48 7.27
C SER A 256 -3.21 8.35 6.69
N ILE A 257 -2.83 7.90 5.51
CA ILE A 257 -3.32 6.66 4.92
C ILE A 257 -2.30 5.58 5.27
N ILE A 258 -2.76 4.54 5.99
CA ILE A 258 -1.91 3.46 6.47
C ILE A 258 -1.73 2.42 5.38
N ASP A 259 -2.84 2.03 4.75
CA ASP A 259 -2.86 0.96 3.76
C ASP A 259 -4.08 1.09 2.83
N ILE A 260 -4.00 0.43 1.68
CA ILE A 260 -5.11 0.32 0.73
C ILE A 260 -5.44 -1.16 0.54
N ASP A 261 -6.68 -1.50 0.82
CA ASP A 261 -7.23 -2.83 0.58
C ASP A 261 -7.77 -2.88 -0.87
N TYR A 262 -7.06 -3.59 -1.73
CA TYR A 262 -7.46 -3.75 -3.12
C TYR A 262 -8.38 -4.95 -3.31
N GLU A 263 -9.22 -4.88 -4.31
CA GLU A 263 -9.97 -6.04 -4.76
C GLU A 263 -9.04 -7.21 -5.10
N SER A 264 -9.40 -8.44 -4.73
CA SER A 264 -8.54 -9.62 -4.90
C SER A 264 -8.06 -9.83 -6.36
N LYS A 265 -8.87 -9.46 -7.34
CA LYS A 265 -8.48 -9.48 -8.77
C LYS A 265 -7.37 -8.48 -9.10
N VAL A 266 -7.41 -7.31 -8.46
CA VAL A 266 -6.40 -6.26 -8.64
C VAL A 266 -5.09 -6.69 -7.99
N ASN A 267 -5.16 -7.23 -6.78
CA ASN A 267 -3.99 -7.78 -6.09
C ASN A 267 -3.30 -8.87 -6.92
N ALA A 268 -4.07 -9.84 -7.42
CA ALA A 268 -3.52 -10.90 -8.27
C ALA A 268 -2.85 -10.35 -9.54
N ARG A 269 -3.45 -9.33 -10.18
CA ARG A 269 -2.86 -8.69 -11.36
C ARG A 269 -1.55 -7.97 -11.02
N LEU A 270 -1.53 -7.20 -9.93
CA LEU A 270 -0.35 -6.45 -9.51
C LEU A 270 0.79 -7.38 -9.10
N GLU A 271 0.46 -8.48 -8.43
CA GLU A 271 1.43 -9.49 -8.04
C GLU A 271 2.03 -10.21 -9.25
N ALA A 272 1.19 -10.57 -10.24
CA ALA A 272 1.65 -11.13 -11.51
C ALA A 272 2.55 -10.15 -12.29
N GLN A 273 2.21 -8.85 -12.33
CA GLN A 273 3.04 -7.82 -12.95
C GLN A 273 4.39 -7.66 -12.25
N LYS A 274 4.40 -7.67 -10.92
CA LYS A 274 5.62 -7.59 -10.11
C LYS A 274 6.52 -8.80 -10.34
N GLN A 275 5.92 -9.99 -10.40
CA GLN A 275 6.63 -11.23 -10.70
C GLN A 275 7.27 -11.17 -12.11
N ALA A 276 6.50 -10.77 -13.12
CA ALA A 276 6.99 -10.64 -14.48
C ALA A 276 8.12 -9.61 -14.60
N ALA A 277 8.01 -8.46 -13.90
CA ALA A 277 9.07 -7.44 -13.86
C ALA A 277 10.34 -7.95 -13.14
N ALA A 278 10.18 -8.74 -12.07
CA ALA A 278 11.30 -9.36 -11.37
C ALA A 278 12.00 -10.41 -12.23
N ASP A 279 11.24 -11.24 -12.95
CA ASP A 279 11.77 -12.26 -13.85
C ASP A 279 12.52 -11.61 -15.04
N GLU A 280 11.98 -10.53 -15.60
CA GLU A 280 12.65 -9.75 -16.64
C GLU A 280 13.96 -9.12 -16.12
N ALA A 281 13.95 -8.54 -14.91
CA ALA A 281 15.15 -7.98 -14.30
C ALA A 281 16.23 -9.06 -14.06
N LEU A 282 15.82 -10.24 -13.63
CA LEU A 282 16.71 -11.39 -13.43
C LEU A 282 17.29 -11.88 -14.77
N ALA A 283 16.46 -11.98 -15.81
CA ALA A 283 16.90 -12.36 -17.14
C ALA A 283 17.93 -11.35 -17.71
N ARG A 284 17.66 -10.05 -17.58
CA ARG A 284 18.61 -9.00 -17.96
C ARG A 284 19.92 -9.05 -17.19
N GLN A 285 19.85 -9.36 -15.89
CA GLN A 285 21.05 -9.51 -15.06
C GLN A 285 21.89 -10.73 -15.48
N ASN A 286 21.22 -11.86 -15.76
CA ASN A 286 21.89 -13.07 -16.23
C ASN A 286 22.53 -12.86 -17.59
N LEU A 287 21.84 -12.16 -18.50
CA LEU A 287 22.38 -11.80 -19.82
C LEU A 287 23.65 -10.94 -19.67
N LYS A 288 23.59 -9.91 -18.81
CA LYS A 288 24.75 -9.04 -18.54
C LYS A 288 25.93 -9.81 -17.93
N LYS A 289 25.66 -10.78 -17.04
CA LYS A 289 26.69 -11.67 -16.50
C LYS A 289 27.32 -12.55 -17.56
N ALA A 290 26.51 -13.14 -18.43
CA ALA A 290 26.98 -13.97 -19.53
C ALA A 290 27.86 -13.15 -20.51
N GLU A 291 27.43 -11.92 -20.86
CA GLU A 291 28.25 -11.01 -21.68
C GLU A 291 29.58 -10.65 -21.01
N GLN A 292 29.57 -10.38 -19.69
CA GLN A 292 30.80 -10.08 -18.96
C GLN A 292 31.73 -11.30 -18.91
N GLN A 293 31.20 -12.48 -18.69
CA GLN A 293 31.98 -13.73 -18.71
C GLN A 293 32.59 -13.98 -20.09
N ALA A 294 31.80 -13.85 -21.14
CA ALA A 294 32.30 -14.01 -22.52
C ALA A 294 33.41 -13.00 -22.83
N ARG A 295 33.25 -11.72 -22.44
CA ARG A 295 34.31 -10.69 -22.60
C ARG A 295 35.57 -11.02 -21.81
N THR A 296 35.42 -11.57 -20.60
CA THR A 296 36.58 -11.96 -19.78
C THR A 296 37.32 -13.17 -20.39
N GLU A 297 36.59 -14.14 -20.91
CA GLU A 297 37.19 -15.30 -21.59
C GLU A 297 37.93 -14.89 -22.87
N VAL A 298 37.33 -13.94 -23.65
CA VAL A 298 38.00 -13.38 -24.82
C VAL A 298 39.30 -12.66 -24.44
N ALA A 299 39.23 -11.82 -23.39
CA ALA A 299 40.41 -11.09 -22.90
C ALA A 299 41.52 -12.04 -22.36
N LEU A 300 41.11 -13.11 -21.64
CA LEU A 300 42.04 -14.12 -21.17
C LEU A 300 42.64 -14.94 -22.35
N GLY A 301 41.84 -15.23 -23.37
CA GLY A 301 42.31 -15.85 -24.62
C GLY A 301 43.30 -14.97 -25.38
N GLU A 302 43.00 -13.68 -25.52
CA GLU A 302 43.90 -12.70 -26.13
C GLU A 302 45.20 -12.53 -25.33
N GLN A 303 45.12 -12.52 -24.01
CA GLN A 303 46.28 -12.44 -23.11
C GLN A 303 47.13 -13.71 -23.21
N ALA A 304 46.51 -14.92 -23.27
CA ALA A 304 47.21 -16.18 -23.46
C ALA A 304 47.92 -16.19 -24.85
N ILE A 305 47.23 -15.71 -25.89
CA ILE A 305 47.80 -15.62 -27.23
C ILE A 305 48.97 -14.61 -27.29
N ALA A 306 48.79 -13.43 -26.62
CA ALA A 306 49.85 -12.42 -26.52
C ALA A 306 51.08 -12.96 -25.77
N LYS A 307 50.85 -13.71 -24.68
CA LYS A 307 51.90 -14.37 -23.90
C LYS A 307 52.62 -15.41 -24.73
N GLN A 308 51.87 -16.22 -25.45
CA GLN A 308 52.45 -17.27 -26.33
C GLN A 308 53.22 -16.66 -27.50
N ARG A 309 52.71 -15.52 -28.05
CA ARG A 309 53.49 -14.77 -29.05
C ARG A 309 54.79 -14.21 -28.49
N ALA A 310 54.75 -13.61 -27.30
CA ALA A 310 55.95 -13.09 -26.65
C ALA A 310 56.96 -14.22 -26.29
N GLU A 311 56.46 -15.39 -25.89
CA GLU A 311 57.32 -16.59 -25.67
C GLU A 311 57.86 -17.12 -26.98
N SER A 312 57.04 -17.19 -28.05
CA SER A 312 57.52 -17.65 -29.36
C SER A 312 58.50 -16.66 -30.04
N GLU A 313 58.35 -15.35 -29.79
CA GLU A 313 59.33 -14.35 -30.18
C GLU A 313 60.64 -14.45 -29.41
N LYS A 314 60.57 -14.71 -28.10
CA LYS A 314 61.76 -15.04 -27.31
C LYS A 314 62.48 -16.29 -27.77
N LEU A 315 61.72 -17.30 -28.16
CA LEU A 315 62.30 -18.52 -28.77
C LEU A 315 62.88 -18.25 -30.18
N LYS A 316 62.19 -17.41 -30.98
CA LYS A 316 62.72 -16.99 -32.31
C LYS A 316 64.06 -16.27 -32.23
N ILE A 317 64.28 -15.50 -31.20
CA ILE A 317 65.55 -14.81 -30.96
C ILE A 317 66.63 -15.80 -30.52
N LYS A 318 66.21 -16.96 -29.94
CA LYS A 318 67.12 -18.02 -29.48
C LYS A 318 67.42 -19.07 -30.52
N GLU A 319 66.53 -19.32 -31.45
CA GLU A 319 66.69 -20.38 -32.44
C GLU A 319 66.33 -19.93 -33.84
N GLN A 320 67.36 -19.33 -34.54
CA GLN A 320 67.30 -19.12 -36.00
C GLN A 320 67.26 -20.40 -36.84
N ILE A 321 67.22 -21.58 -36.20
CA ILE A 321 67.36 -22.91 -36.87
C ILE A 321 66.01 -23.69 -36.96
N ASP A 322 64.96 -23.30 -36.25
CA ASP A 322 63.68 -24.07 -36.22
C ASP A 322 62.52 -23.38 -37.00
N ALA A 323 62.80 -22.67 -38.10
CA ALA A 323 61.83 -21.94 -38.92
C ALA A 323 60.66 -22.79 -39.48
N GLU A 324 60.79 -24.07 -39.59
CA GLU A 324 59.70 -24.95 -40.05
C GLU A 324 58.70 -25.29 -38.95
N ARG A 325 59.15 -25.39 -37.72
CA ARG A 325 58.27 -25.68 -36.56
C ARG A 325 57.38 -24.49 -36.22
N ILE A 326 57.85 -23.28 -36.48
CA ILE A 326 57.14 -22.04 -36.27
C ILE A 326 55.94 -21.86 -37.22
N LYS A 327 56.09 -22.29 -38.48
CA LYS A 327 55.00 -22.24 -39.48
C LYS A 327 53.83 -23.18 -39.08
N ALA A 328 54.10 -24.33 -38.55
CA ALA A 328 53.06 -25.27 -38.09
C ALA A 328 52.29 -24.71 -36.88
N ASN A 329 53.00 -24.08 -35.93
CA ASN A 329 52.36 -23.45 -34.75
C ASN A 329 51.53 -22.23 -35.10
N ALA A 330 51.92 -21.45 -36.10
CA ALA A 330 51.14 -20.33 -36.60
C ALA A 330 49.81 -20.78 -37.26
N ILE A 331 49.82 -21.91 -37.95
CA ILE A 331 48.64 -22.49 -38.58
C ILE A 331 47.64 -23.00 -37.51
N ILE A 332 48.13 -23.66 -36.45
CA ILE A 332 47.30 -24.15 -35.35
C ILE A 332 46.67 -22.98 -34.59
N SER A 333 47.40 -21.89 -34.35
CA SER A 333 46.86 -20.74 -33.66
C SER A 333 45.80 -19.99 -34.49
N ALA A 334 45.91 -19.98 -35.80
CA ALA A 334 44.90 -19.44 -36.70
C ALA A 334 43.62 -20.29 -36.73
N GLN A 335 43.74 -21.60 -36.71
CA GLN A 335 42.61 -22.53 -36.66
C GLN A 335 41.83 -22.42 -35.30
N GLN A 336 42.56 -22.30 -34.19
CA GLN A 336 41.95 -22.07 -32.88
C GLN A 336 41.21 -20.75 -32.83
N ARG A 337 41.73 -19.67 -33.44
CA ARG A 337 41.03 -18.38 -33.53
C ARG A 337 39.74 -18.44 -34.36
N VAL A 338 39.73 -19.26 -35.41
CA VAL A 338 38.52 -19.46 -36.22
C VAL A 338 37.50 -20.26 -35.44
N ALA A 339 37.91 -21.28 -34.68
CA ALA A 339 37.04 -22.08 -33.84
C ALA A 339 36.42 -21.26 -32.71
N VAL A 340 37.22 -20.42 -32.00
CA VAL A 340 36.74 -19.56 -30.92
C VAL A 340 35.79 -18.44 -31.47
N LYS A 341 36.08 -17.89 -32.65
CA LYS A 341 35.17 -16.94 -33.29
C LYS A 341 33.85 -17.58 -33.74
N ALA A 342 33.90 -18.84 -34.21
CA ALA A 342 32.69 -19.57 -34.57
C ALA A 342 31.83 -19.95 -33.34
N GLU A 343 32.48 -20.19 -32.20
CA GLU A 343 31.80 -20.50 -30.94
C GLU A 343 31.15 -19.24 -30.35
N LEU A 344 31.86 -18.10 -30.36
CA LEU A 344 31.32 -16.79 -29.97
C LEU A 344 30.15 -16.31 -30.84
N ALA A 345 30.21 -16.58 -32.16
CA ALA A 345 29.11 -16.28 -33.07
C ALA A 345 27.86 -17.10 -32.76
N LYS A 346 28.04 -18.39 -32.38
CA LYS A 346 26.91 -19.23 -31.95
C LYS A 346 26.29 -18.77 -30.63
N GLU A 347 27.12 -18.37 -29.69
CA GLU A 347 26.67 -17.87 -28.39
C GLU A 347 25.85 -16.56 -28.54
N GLN A 348 26.31 -15.63 -29.41
CA GLN A 348 25.53 -14.43 -29.75
C GLN A 348 24.21 -14.76 -30.47
N GLU A 349 24.17 -15.80 -31.30
CA GLU A 349 22.94 -16.20 -31.97
C GLU A 349 21.93 -16.83 -31.00
N GLU A 350 22.39 -17.56 -29.99
CA GLU A 350 21.52 -18.06 -28.91
C GLU A 350 20.98 -16.96 -28.02
N ILE A 351 21.78 -15.97 -27.67
CA ILE A 351 21.35 -14.78 -26.92
C ILE A 351 20.26 -14.00 -27.68
N LEU A 352 20.45 -13.80 -28.99
CA LEU A 352 19.44 -13.19 -29.85
C LEU A 352 18.14 -14.00 -29.97
N LYS A 353 18.22 -15.33 -29.94
CA LYS A 353 17.04 -16.19 -29.92
C LYS A 353 16.27 -16.07 -28.60
N GLN A 354 16.97 -16.00 -27.46
CA GLN A 354 16.35 -15.78 -26.17
C GLN A 354 15.63 -14.41 -26.10
N GLN A 355 16.27 -13.33 -26.55
CA GLN A 355 15.65 -12.01 -26.61
C GLN A 355 14.36 -11.97 -27.47
N ARG A 356 14.37 -12.68 -28.60
CA ARG A 356 13.17 -12.79 -29.46
C ARG A 356 12.04 -13.57 -28.79
N LEU A 357 12.36 -14.61 -28.04
CA LEU A 357 11.36 -15.42 -27.31
C LEU A 357 10.76 -14.66 -26.14
N GLU A 358 11.56 -13.86 -25.44
CA GLU A 358 11.08 -12.95 -24.37
C GLU A 358 10.14 -11.87 -24.93
N ALA A 359 10.51 -11.25 -26.05
CA ALA A 359 9.66 -10.28 -26.73
C ALA A 359 8.32 -10.91 -27.18
N LEU A 360 8.34 -12.11 -27.76
CA LEU A 360 7.12 -12.84 -28.12
C LEU A 360 6.27 -13.21 -26.91
N GLY A 361 6.90 -13.56 -25.78
CA GLY A 361 6.20 -13.79 -24.52
C GLY A 361 5.49 -12.55 -23.98
N MET A 362 6.11 -11.39 -24.09
CA MET A 362 5.53 -10.10 -23.72
C MET A 362 4.34 -9.72 -24.62
N ASP A 363 4.44 -9.96 -25.91
CA ASP A 363 3.35 -9.70 -26.88
C ASP A 363 2.15 -10.58 -26.62
N VAL A 364 2.33 -11.88 -26.35
CA VAL A 364 1.24 -12.81 -25.99
C VAL A 364 0.56 -12.40 -24.67
N LEU A 365 1.32 -11.94 -23.67
CA LEU A 365 0.77 -11.41 -22.43
C LEU A 365 -0.01 -10.12 -22.64
N ALA A 366 0.48 -9.22 -23.49
CA ALA A 366 -0.21 -7.97 -23.86
C ALA A 366 -1.53 -8.27 -24.60
N GLU A 367 -1.52 -9.24 -25.53
CA GLU A 367 -2.69 -9.65 -26.27
C GLU A 367 -3.75 -10.34 -25.39
N ALA A 368 -3.31 -11.21 -24.46
CA ALA A 368 -4.21 -11.81 -23.47
C ALA A 368 -4.85 -10.77 -22.56
N ARG A 369 -4.09 -9.73 -22.14
CA ARG A 369 -4.61 -8.59 -21.36
C ARG A 369 -5.62 -7.75 -22.16
N LEU A 370 -5.41 -7.55 -23.45
CA LEU A 370 -6.34 -6.85 -24.32
C LEU A 370 -7.64 -7.64 -24.51
N ARG A 371 -7.55 -8.97 -24.71
CA ARG A 371 -8.70 -9.87 -24.82
C ARG A 371 -9.49 -9.96 -23.51
N ALA A 372 -8.78 -10.02 -22.37
CA ALA A 372 -9.40 -9.97 -21.04
C ALA A 372 -10.15 -8.65 -20.78
N LYS A 373 -9.65 -7.54 -21.33
CA LYS A 373 -10.26 -6.22 -21.19
C LYS A 373 -11.49 -6.04 -22.11
N SER A 374 -11.49 -6.69 -23.27
CA SER A 374 -12.63 -6.66 -24.21
C SER A 374 -13.75 -7.65 -23.85
N ALA A 375 -13.43 -8.71 -23.07
CA ALA A 375 -14.37 -9.76 -22.65
C ALA A 375 -14.97 -9.51 -21.26
N ALA A 376 -15.05 -8.26 -20.80
CA ALA A 376 -15.43 -7.83 -19.44
C ALA A 376 -16.83 -8.29 -18.94
N LEU A 377 -17.43 -9.27 -19.56
CA LEU A 377 -18.75 -9.82 -19.20
C LEU A 377 -18.70 -11.25 -18.62
N ASP A 378 -17.53 -11.96 -18.64
CA ASP A 378 -17.43 -13.29 -18.04
C ASP A 378 -16.09 -13.51 -17.33
N PRO A 379 -16.09 -13.50 -15.98
CA PRO A 379 -14.88 -13.66 -15.17
C PRO A 379 -14.15 -14.99 -15.38
N LYS A 380 -14.88 -16.03 -15.79
CA LYS A 380 -14.33 -17.37 -15.99
C LYS A 380 -13.52 -17.47 -17.28
N TYR A 381 -13.95 -16.75 -18.32
CA TYR A 381 -13.25 -16.72 -19.61
C TYR A 381 -11.90 -15.98 -19.50
N VAL A 382 -11.87 -14.89 -18.74
CA VAL A 382 -10.64 -14.11 -18.52
C VAL A 382 -9.59 -14.92 -17.77
N PHE A 383 -10.01 -15.68 -16.76
CA PHE A 383 -9.11 -16.55 -15.98
C PHE A 383 -8.54 -17.71 -16.85
N ASP A 384 -9.40 -18.36 -17.63
CA ASP A 384 -8.98 -19.49 -18.50
C ASP A 384 -8.01 -19.04 -19.59
N GLU A 385 -8.21 -17.85 -20.18
CA GLU A 385 -7.39 -17.34 -21.26
C GLU A 385 -6.01 -16.83 -20.77
N THR A 386 -5.97 -16.21 -19.59
CA THR A 386 -4.70 -15.81 -18.97
C THR A 386 -3.89 -17.04 -18.54
N LEU A 387 -4.54 -18.07 -18.01
CA LEU A 387 -3.88 -19.33 -17.65
C LEU A 387 -3.31 -20.05 -18.89
N LYS A 388 -4.08 -20.09 -19.99
CA LYS A 388 -3.61 -20.68 -21.26
C LYS A 388 -2.44 -19.91 -21.88
N ALA A 389 -2.43 -18.58 -21.77
CA ALA A 389 -1.33 -17.76 -22.22
C ALA A 389 -0.06 -18.02 -21.39
N GLU A 390 -0.19 -18.09 -20.06
CA GLU A 390 0.92 -18.35 -19.14
C GLU A 390 1.53 -19.76 -19.36
N VAL A 391 0.68 -20.78 -19.55
CA VAL A 391 1.12 -22.14 -19.90
C VAL A 391 1.83 -22.16 -21.25
N LYS A 392 1.34 -21.45 -22.27
CA LYS A 392 2.01 -21.35 -23.57
C LYS A 392 3.39 -20.70 -23.48
N ILE A 393 3.51 -19.63 -22.70
CA ILE A 393 4.78 -18.94 -22.49
C ILE A 393 5.77 -19.84 -21.75
N GLN A 394 5.34 -20.51 -20.69
CA GLN A 394 6.19 -21.45 -19.96
C GLN A 394 6.62 -22.63 -20.85
N THR A 395 5.69 -23.18 -21.61
CA THR A 395 5.98 -24.30 -22.53
C THR A 395 6.97 -23.88 -23.63
N ALA A 396 6.81 -22.67 -24.20
CA ALA A 396 7.73 -22.14 -25.19
C ALA A 396 9.12 -21.88 -24.61
N LEU A 397 9.20 -21.33 -23.38
CA LEU A 397 10.45 -21.12 -22.63
C LEU A 397 11.14 -22.45 -22.33
N PHE A 398 10.42 -23.45 -21.81
CA PHE A 398 11.01 -24.77 -21.51
C PHE A 398 11.43 -25.52 -22.76
N THR A 399 10.68 -25.40 -23.87
CA THR A 399 11.04 -26.02 -25.13
C THR A 399 12.30 -25.38 -25.73
N SER A 400 12.43 -24.05 -25.61
CA SER A 400 13.61 -23.34 -26.10
C SER A 400 14.84 -23.60 -25.24
N LEU A 401 14.67 -23.67 -23.90
CA LEU A 401 15.73 -24.04 -22.96
C LEU A 401 16.15 -25.48 -23.13
N GLY A 402 15.23 -26.40 -23.45
CA GLY A 402 15.52 -27.81 -23.73
C GLY A 402 16.27 -28.03 -25.03
N ASN A 403 16.07 -27.17 -26.03
CA ASN A 403 16.73 -27.23 -27.33
C ASN A 403 18.01 -26.38 -27.39
N SER A 404 18.20 -25.40 -26.49
CA SER A 404 19.45 -24.67 -26.37
C SER A 404 20.45 -25.53 -25.58
N ARG A 405 21.53 -25.91 -26.20
CA ARG A 405 22.71 -26.49 -25.51
C ARG A 405 23.37 -25.35 -24.72
N LEU A 406 22.80 -25.01 -23.56
CA LEU A 406 23.36 -23.99 -22.64
C LEU A 406 24.59 -24.48 -21.86
N VAL A 407 25.05 -25.65 -22.16
CA VAL A 407 26.31 -26.16 -21.62
C VAL A 407 27.31 -26.14 -22.74
N PRO A 408 28.31 -25.24 -22.74
CA PRO A 408 29.47 -25.45 -23.63
C PRO A 408 30.09 -26.78 -23.24
N GLU A 409 30.16 -27.70 -24.19
CA GLU A 409 30.90 -28.93 -24.05
C GLU A 409 32.40 -28.60 -23.99
N ILE A 410 32.84 -28.20 -22.81
CA ILE A 410 34.27 -28.10 -22.52
C ILE A 410 34.74 -29.52 -22.25
N VAL A 411 35.11 -30.19 -23.27
CA VAL A 411 35.93 -31.41 -23.15
C VAL A 411 37.33 -30.99 -22.79
N ILE A 412 37.61 -30.76 -21.52
CA ILE A 412 38.96 -30.75 -20.97
C ILE A 412 39.20 -32.15 -20.41
N GLY A 413 40.27 -32.77 -20.95
CA GLY A 413 40.63 -34.14 -20.69
C GLY A 413 40.68 -34.57 -19.25
N ALA A 414 40.35 -35.84 -19.10
CA ALA A 414 40.68 -36.79 -18.06
C ALA A 414 41.12 -36.24 -16.69
N GLY A 415 40.19 -36.20 -15.77
CA GLY A 415 40.42 -36.08 -14.33
C GLY A 415 39.16 -36.50 -13.59
N GLN A 416 39.26 -37.64 -12.92
CA GLN A 416 38.20 -38.23 -12.09
C GLN A 416 37.62 -37.27 -11.08
N GLY A 417 36.28 -37.25 -10.94
CA GLY A 417 35.55 -36.89 -9.71
C GLY A 417 34.97 -35.53 -9.71
N GLU A 418 33.74 -35.47 -9.92
CA GLU A 418 32.65 -34.73 -9.23
C GLU A 418 31.52 -34.38 -10.20
N GLN A 419 30.36 -34.92 -9.90
CA GLN A 419 29.13 -34.67 -10.64
C GLN A 419 28.79 -33.18 -10.58
N SER A 420 28.64 -32.58 -11.76
CA SER A 420 28.35 -31.16 -11.89
C SER A 420 26.98 -30.81 -11.32
N ASN A 421 26.95 -29.88 -10.41
CA ASN A 421 25.75 -29.28 -9.76
C ASN A 421 24.73 -28.68 -10.74
N GLY A 422 25.02 -28.57 -12.01
CA GLY A 422 24.13 -28.05 -13.05
C GLY A 422 22.89 -28.88 -13.33
N SER A 423 23.06 -30.21 -13.31
CA SER A 423 21.95 -31.16 -13.56
C SER A 423 21.02 -31.28 -12.33
N GLU A 424 21.55 -31.10 -11.12
CA GLU A 424 20.74 -31.03 -9.89
C GLU A 424 19.93 -29.74 -9.79
N PHE A 425 20.50 -28.60 -10.16
CA PHE A 425 19.80 -27.34 -10.18
C PHE A 425 18.63 -27.36 -11.17
N MET A 426 18.81 -27.91 -12.36
CA MET A 426 17.72 -28.03 -13.35
C MET A 426 16.68 -29.08 -12.91
N ARG A 427 17.05 -30.12 -12.19
CA ARG A 427 16.11 -31.07 -11.59
C ARG A 427 15.33 -30.47 -10.45
N LEU A 428 15.97 -29.63 -9.62
CA LEU A 428 15.33 -28.92 -8.51
C LEU A 428 14.33 -27.90 -9.03
N LEU A 429 14.66 -27.13 -10.06
CA LEU A 429 13.80 -26.14 -10.71
C LEU A 429 12.60 -26.80 -11.41
N ALA A 430 12.80 -27.93 -12.07
CA ALA A 430 11.72 -28.73 -12.67
C ALA A 430 10.80 -29.35 -11.61
N ALA A 431 11.37 -29.81 -10.48
CA ALA A 431 10.60 -30.38 -9.37
C ALA A 431 9.76 -29.30 -8.66
N ASP A 432 10.31 -28.10 -8.47
CA ASP A 432 9.59 -26.98 -7.83
C ASP A 432 8.46 -26.45 -8.73
N ALA A 433 8.69 -26.35 -10.03
CA ALA A 433 7.65 -26.00 -11.00
C ALA A 433 6.53 -27.05 -11.05
N ALA A 434 6.87 -28.34 -11.00
CA ALA A 434 5.89 -29.43 -10.98
C ALA A 434 5.08 -29.46 -9.66
N LEU A 435 5.72 -29.16 -8.52
CA LEU A 435 5.07 -29.09 -7.20
C LEU A 435 4.12 -27.87 -7.09
N SER A 436 4.52 -26.74 -7.65
CA SER A 436 3.69 -25.54 -7.68
C SER A 436 2.46 -25.72 -8.57
N LEU A 437 2.61 -26.40 -9.69
CA LEU A 437 1.49 -26.76 -10.59
C LEU A 437 0.52 -27.75 -9.93
N LYS A 438 1.06 -28.78 -9.25
CA LYS A 438 0.26 -29.74 -8.50
C LYS A 438 -0.52 -29.11 -7.38
N LYS A 439 0.08 -28.20 -6.59
CA LYS A 439 -0.62 -27.45 -5.54
C LYS A 439 -1.72 -26.55 -6.06
N ARG A 440 -1.57 -25.96 -7.25
CA ARG A 440 -2.62 -25.17 -7.90
C ARG A 440 -3.78 -26.01 -8.37
N LEU A 441 -3.51 -27.17 -9.00
CA LEU A 441 -4.53 -28.12 -9.45
C LEU A 441 -5.30 -28.79 -8.30
N GLU A 442 -4.67 -29.01 -7.15
CA GLU A 442 -5.31 -29.54 -5.95
C GLU A 442 -6.19 -28.50 -5.23
N LYS A 443 -5.88 -27.21 -5.36
CA LYS A 443 -6.70 -26.10 -4.81
C LYS A 443 -7.97 -25.84 -5.62
N GLU A 444 -8.02 -26.22 -6.87
CA GLU A 444 -9.19 -26.07 -7.75
C GLU A 444 -10.18 -27.24 -7.66
N LYS A 445 -9.81 -28.33 -7.00
CA LYS A 445 -10.69 -29.50 -6.75
C LYS A 445 -11.40 -29.48 -5.38
N LYS A 446 -11.18 -28.45 -4.59
CA LYS A 446 -11.95 -28.16 -3.37
C LYS A 446 -12.76 -26.87 -3.54
#